data_cf5be09893c9bedc1b377abbce9cceb5
#
_entry.id   cf5be09893c9bedc1b377abbce9cceb5
#
_cell.length_a   1.000
_cell.length_b   1.000
_cell.length_c   1.000
_cell.angle_alpha   90.00
_cell.angle_beta   90.00
_cell.angle_gamma   90.00
#
_symmetry.space_group_name_H-M   'P 1'
#
loop_
_entity.id
_entity.type
_entity.pdbx_description
1 polymer ?
#
loop_
_entity_poly.entity_id
_entity_poly.type
_entity_poly.pdbx_seq_one_letter_code
_entity_poly.pdbx_strand_id
1 'polypeptide(L)'
;QTMFAEFEQKIHEEIEDDGALTPDLLDEKYRDLKSDFYEPAVIDDRIAKEWMRIPHFYYNFYVFQYSTGMSAATALSAHILGGGEDSENARKRYIEFLKKGGSEYPLELLQDAGVDMSSPEPIREALEVYEEHLEKMEKLV
;
A
#
# COMPACT_ATOMS: atom_id res chain seq x y z
N GLN A 1 1.90 -6.09 -0.23
CA GLN A 1 2.41 -5.13 0.77
C GLN A 1 1.29 -4.68 1.73
N THR A 2 0.06 -4.46 1.23
CA THR A 2 -1.10 -4.14 2.07
C THR A 2 -1.36 -5.23 3.11
N MET A 3 -1.37 -6.51 2.70
CA MET A 3 -1.49 -7.65 3.62
C MET A 3 -0.40 -7.64 4.71
N PHE A 4 0.84 -7.28 4.36
CA PHE A 4 1.91 -7.18 5.35
C PHE A 4 1.68 -6.03 6.33
N ALA A 5 1.17 -4.89 5.85
CA ALA A 5 0.83 -3.77 6.72
C ALA A 5 -0.32 -4.13 7.68
N GLU A 6 -1.32 -4.86 7.20
CA GLU A 6 -2.43 -5.36 8.03
C GLU A 6 -1.95 -6.38 9.06
N PHE A 7 -1.03 -7.28 8.69
CA PHE A 7 -0.41 -8.20 9.65
C PHE A 7 0.34 -7.44 10.73
N GLU A 8 1.16 -6.46 10.34
CA GLU A 8 1.90 -5.62 11.28
C GLU A 8 0.96 -4.88 12.25
N GLN A 9 -0.12 -4.31 11.75
CA GLN A 9 -1.14 -3.68 12.57
C GLN A 9 -1.75 -4.67 13.57
N LYS A 10 -2.23 -5.82 13.11
CA LYS A 10 -2.88 -6.85 13.96
C LYS A 10 -1.98 -7.37 15.08
N ILE A 11 -0.67 -7.48 14.85
CA ILE A 11 0.25 -7.92 15.92
C ILE A 11 0.57 -6.81 16.92
N HIS A 12 0.53 -5.55 16.52
CA HIS A 12 0.67 -4.43 17.46
C HIS A 12 -0.60 -4.26 18.31
N GLU A 13 -1.79 -4.34 17.70
CA GLU A 13 -3.07 -4.32 18.42
C GLU A 13 -3.15 -5.42 19.48
N GLU A 14 -2.64 -6.63 19.19
CA GLU A 14 -2.59 -7.72 20.16
C GLU A 14 -1.80 -7.37 21.42
N ILE A 15 -0.67 -6.67 21.26
CA ILE A 15 0.15 -6.22 22.39
C ILE A 15 -0.52 -5.04 23.13
N GLU A 16 -1.16 -4.13 22.41
CA GLU A 16 -1.86 -2.98 23.01
C GLU A 16 -3.06 -3.44 23.85
N ASP A 17 -3.66 -4.59 23.51
CA ASP A 17 -4.75 -5.25 24.24
C ASP A 17 -4.24 -6.20 25.34
N ASP A 18 -3.01 -6.03 25.82
CA ASP A 18 -2.36 -6.88 26.84
C ASP A 18 -2.21 -8.36 26.42
N GLY A 19 -2.28 -8.67 25.15
CA GLY A 19 -2.04 -10.01 24.59
C GLY A 19 -0.55 -10.36 24.52
N ALA A 20 -0.26 -11.60 24.16
CA ALA A 20 1.11 -12.10 24.05
C ALA A 20 1.37 -12.65 22.65
N LEU A 21 2.38 -12.12 21.96
CA LEU A 21 2.82 -12.66 20.69
C LEU A 21 3.58 -13.97 20.86
N THR A 22 2.92 -15.07 20.55
CA THR A 22 3.56 -16.38 20.45
C THR A 22 3.78 -16.75 18.99
N PRO A 23 4.76 -17.62 18.65
CA PRO A 23 4.93 -18.08 17.27
C PRO A 23 3.66 -18.71 16.68
N ASP A 24 2.89 -19.47 17.48
CA ASP A 24 1.67 -20.10 17.02
C ASP A 24 0.58 -19.07 16.68
N LEU A 25 0.42 -18.02 17.49
CA LEU A 25 -0.50 -16.91 17.21
C LEU A 25 -0.10 -16.14 15.95
N LEU A 26 1.20 -15.90 15.76
CA LEU A 26 1.71 -15.22 14.56
C LEU A 26 1.49 -16.07 13.30
N ASP A 27 1.72 -17.39 13.38
CA ASP A 27 1.42 -18.33 12.30
C ASP A 27 -0.07 -18.33 11.94
N GLU A 28 -0.96 -18.33 12.94
CA GLU A 28 -2.40 -18.29 12.77
C GLU A 28 -2.83 -16.98 12.07
N LYS A 29 -2.50 -15.84 12.66
CA LYS A 29 -2.86 -14.51 12.08
C LYS A 29 -2.33 -14.34 10.66
N TYR A 30 -1.11 -14.80 10.40
CA TYR A 30 -0.53 -14.70 9.06
C TYR A 30 -1.19 -15.63 8.05
N ARG A 31 -1.55 -16.85 8.47
CA ARG A 31 -2.29 -17.83 7.64
C ARG A 31 -3.65 -17.28 7.25
N ASP A 32 -4.39 -16.72 8.20
CA ASP A 32 -5.73 -16.16 7.97
C ASP A 32 -5.67 -15.05 6.93
N LEU A 33 -4.77 -14.09 7.09
CA LEU A 33 -4.55 -13.03 6.10
C LEU A 33 -4.13 -13.58 4.73
N LYS A 34 -3.25 -14.57 4.70
CA LYS A 34 -2.88 -15.22 3.43
C LYS A 34 -4.09 -15.87 2.76
N SER A 35 -4.95 -16.50 3.52
CA SER A 35 -6.17 -17.10 2.98
C SER A 35 -7.09 -16.03 2.39
N ASP A 36 -7.33 -14.94 3.10
CA ASP A 36 -8.19 -13.85 2.64
C ASP A 36 -7.66 -13.18 1.36
N PHE A 37 -6.35 -12.93 1.29
CA PHE A 37 -5.75 -12.21 0.16
C PHE A 37 -5.45 -13.08 -1.08
N TYR A 38 -5.33 -14.38 -0.91
CA TYR A 38 -4.90 -15.29 -1.99
C TYR A 38 -5.90 -16.39 -2.34
N GLU A 39 -7.14 -16.34 -1.82
CA GLU A 39 -8.18 -17.25 -2.27
C GLU A 39 -8.32 -17.20 -3.80
N PRO A 40 -8.45 -18.34 -4.50
CA PRO A 40 -8.62 -19.72 -4.02
C PRO A 40 -7.31 -20.52 -3.84
N ALA A 41 -6.16 -19.90 -3.64
CA ALA A 41 -4.90 -20.61 -3.43
C ALA A 41 -4.89 -21.41 -2.12
N VAL A 42 -4.27 -22.58 -2.14
CA VAL A 42 -4.10 -23.41 -0.93
C VAL A 42 -2.96 -22.87 -0.08
N ILE A 43 -3.27 -22.48 1.14
CA ILE A 43 -2.28 -21.99 2.11
C ILE A 43 -1.84 -23.13 3.00
N ASP A 44 -0.59 -23.56 2.88
CA ASP A 44 -0.01 -24.63 3.70
C ASP A 44 0.74 -24.08 4.94
N ASP A 45 1.12 -24.98 5.85
CA ASP A 45 1.80 -24.63 7.10
C ASP A 45 3.16 -23.94 6.90
N ARG A 46 3.81 -24.12 5.75
CA ARG A 46 5.09 -23.47 5.43
C ARG A 46 4.86 -22.00 5.10
N ILE A 47 3.80 -21.70 4.37
CA ILE A 47 3.44 -20.33 4.02
C ILE A 47 2.98 -19.55 5.26
N ALA A 48 2.33 -20.20 6.22
CA ALA A 48 1.97 -19.56 7.49
C ALA A 48 3.19 -18.99 8.24
N LYS A 49 4.37 -19.57 8.03
CA LYS A 49 5.64 -19.15 8.65
C LYS A 49 6.45 -18.13 7.84
N GLU A 50 5.92 -17.66 6.71
CA GLU A 50 6.64 -16.72 5.84
C GLU A 50 7.01 -15.40 6.55
N TRP A 51 6.19 -14.96 7.51
CA TRP A 51 6.44 -13.74 8.28
C TRP A 51 7.84 -13.70 8.92
N MET A 52 8.37 -14.86 9.33
CA MET A 52 9.69 -14.96 9.99
C MET A 52 10.84 -14.45 9.12
N ARG A 53 10.72 -14.53 7.79
CA ARG A 53 11.77 -14.13 6.84
C ARG A 53 11.57 -12.75 6.23
N ILE A 54 10.48 -12.06 6.57
CA ILE A 54 10.17 -10.74 6.02
C ILE A 54 10.88 -9.67 6.85
N PRO A 55 11.95 -9.05 6.36
CA PRO A 55 12.74 -8.11 7.16
C PRO A 55 11.96 -6.85 7.55
N HIS A 56 10.92 -6.49 6.79
CA HIS A 56 10.09 -5.32 7.06
C HIS A 56 9.39 -5.37 8.42
N PHE A 57 9.03 -6.55 8.93
CA PHE A 57 8.40 -6.69 10.25
C PHE A 57 9.35 -6.39 11.42
N TYR A 58 10.65 -6.25 11.14
CA TYR A 58 11.65 -5.83 12.11
C TYR A 58 11.96 -4.32 12.06
N TYR A 59 11.26 -3.59 11.16
CA TYR A 59 11.31 -2.13 11.01
C TYR A 59 9.92 -1.54 11.25
N ASN A 60 9.54 -1.32 12.50
CA ASN A 60 8.20 -0.91 12.92
C ASN A 60 7.57 0.12 11.99
N PHE A 61 6.38 -0.21 11.50
CA PHE A 61 5.54 0.66 10.67
C PHE A 61 6.23 1.15 9.38
N TYR A 62 7.03 0.29 8.77
CA TYR A 62 7.70 0.63 7.52
C TYR A 62 6.92 0.14 6.29
N VAL A 63 6.35 -1.07 6.34
CA VAL A 63 5.84 -1.75 5.14
C VAL A 63 4.60 -1.10 4.52
N PHE A 64 3.79 -0.38 5.29
CA PHE A 64 2.61 0.34 4.78
C PHE A 64 2.96 1.40 3.73
N GLN A 65 4.17 1.96 3.78
CA GLN A 65 4.64 2.99 2.86
C GLN A 65 4.66 2.53 1.39
N TYR A 66 4.75 1.23 1.14
CA TYR A 66 4.67 0.70 -0.23
C TYR A 66 3.26 0.81 -0.80
N SER A 67 2.22 0.56 0.00
CA SER A 67 0.83 0.69 -0.44
C SER A 67 0.45 2.14 -0.65
N THR A 68 0.79 3.01 0.29
CA THR A 68 0.52 4.46 0.20
C THR A 68 1.33 5.09 -0.94
N GLY A 69 2.59 4.69 -1.12
CA GLY A 69 3.43 5.15 -2.22
C GLY A 69 2.91 4.73 -3.60
N MET A 70 2.39 3.50 -3.73
CA MET A 70 1.75 3.05 -4.97
C MET A 70 0.48 3.85 -5.27
N SER A 71 -0.35 4.10 -4.27
CA SER A 71 -1.58 4.89 -4.41
C SER A 71 -1.25 6.32 -4.86
N ALA A 72 -0.31 6.98 -4.20
CA ALA A 72 0.14 8.31 -4.58
C ALA A 72 0.73 8.35 -6.00
N ALA A 73 1.53 7.35 -6.38
CA ALA A 73 2.10 7.25 -7.72
C ALA A 73 1.02 7.06 -8.80
N THR A 74 -0.01 6.27 -8.52
CA THR A 74 -1.16 6.06 -9.42
C THR A 74 -1.92 7.36 -9.64
N ALA A 75 -2.24 8.10 -8.57
CA ALA A 75 -2.92 9.39 -8.65
C ALA A 75 -2.08 10.43 -9.42
N LEU A 76 -0.79 10.57 -9.09
CA LEU A 76 0.11 11.46 -9.82
C LEU A 76 0.19 11.12 -11.32
N SER A 77 0.27 9.83 -11.64
CA SER A 77 0.29 9.35 -13.03
C SER A 77 -1.01 9.70 -13.77
N ALA A 78 -2.17 9.48 -13.13
CA ALA A 78 -3.47 9.81 -13.71
C ALA A 78 -3.59 11.32 -14.01
N HIS A 79 -3.18 12.17 -13.08
CA HIS A 79 -3.18 13.63 -13.27
C HIS A 79 -2.28 14.07 -14.44
N ILE A 80 -1.12 13.44 -14.60
CA ILE A 80 -0.17 13.76 -15.69
C ILE A 80 -0.68 13.24 -17.04
N LEU A 81 -1.32 12.09 -17.08
CA LEU A 81 -1.78 11.44 -18.31
C LEU A 81 -3.19 11.86 -18.77
N GLY A 82 -3.95 12.53 -17.91
CA GLY A 82 -5.34 12.92 -18.19
C GLY A 82 -5.53 13.88 -19.37
N GLY A 83 -4.47 14.53 -19.81
CA GLY A 83 -4.48 15.45 -20.97
C GLY A 83 -4.99 16.87 -20.65
N GLY A 84 -4.74 17.80 -21.58
CA GLY A 84 -5.16 19.18 -21.45
C GLY A 84 -4.23 20.06 -20.60
N GLU A 85 -4.71 21.25 -20.24
CA GLU A 85 -3.94 22.25 -19.47
C GLU A 85 -3.67 21.79 -18.04
N ASP A 86 -4.59 21.05 -17.44
CA ASP A 86 -4.44 20.50 -16.09
C ASP A 86 -3.30 19.47 -16.03
N SER A 87 -3.16 18.66 -17.06
CA SER A 87 -2.06 17.69 -17.20
C SER A 87 -0.68 18.38 -17.28
N GLU A 88 -0.58 19.47 -18.02
CA GLU A 88 0.66 20.25 -18.10
C GLU A 88 1.04 20.86 -16.73
N ASN A 89 0.06 21.34 -15.98
CA ASN A 89 0.25 21.83 -14.63
C ASN A 89 0.62 20.73 -13.65
N ALA A 90 -0.02 19.56 -13.75
CA ALA A 90 0.34 18.38 -12.95
C ALA A 90 1.79 17.94 -13.22
N ARG A 91 2.22 17.92 -14.47
CA ARG A 91 3.60 17.61 -14.84
C ARG A 91 4.60 18.58 -14.24
N LYS A 92 4.30 19.89 -14.24
CA LYS A 92 5.16 20.91 -13.62
C LYS A 92 5.27 20.71 -12.12
N ARG A 93 4.14 20.49 -11.42
CA ARG A 93 4.12 20.20 -9.97
C ARG A 93 4.93 18.96 -9.63
N TYR A 94 4.79 17.90 -10.42
CA TYR A 94 5.56 16.67 -10.24
C TYR A 94 7.08 16.88 -10.39
N ILE A 95 7.52 17.67 -11.38
CA ILE A 95 8.93 18.01 -11.54
C ILE A 95 9.45 18.82 -10.34
N GLU A 96 8.67 19.77 -9.83
CA GLU A 96 9.04 20.52 -8.63
C GLU A 96 9.10 19.62 -7.39
N PHE A 97 8.16 18.68 -7.24
CA PHE A 97 8.21 17.64 -6.20
C PHE A 97 9.54 16.87 -6.24
N LEU A 98 9.96 16.40 -7.40
CA LEU A 98 11.24 15.70 -7.56
C LEU A 98 12.45 16.56 -7.18
N LYS A 99 12.42 17.86 -7.48
CA LYS A 99 13.49 18.80 -7.13
C LYS A 99 13.58 19.09 -5.64
N LYS A 100 12.45 19.04 -4.93
CA LYS A 100 12.40 19.29 -3.48
C LYS A 100 13.12 18.19 -2.69
N GLY A 101 13.17 16.96 -3.19
CA GLY A 101 13.77 15.82 -2.48
C GLY A 101 13.12 15.62 -1.11
N GLY A 102 13.93 15.59 -0.05
CA GLY A 102 13.49 15.45 1.35
C GLY A 102 13.47 16.74 2.14
N SER A 103 13.16 17.89 1.52
CA SER A 103 13.21 19.19 2.18
C SER A 103 12.05 19.48 3.13
N GLU A 104 10.96 18.76 3.01
CA GLU A 104 9.72 18.90 3.79
C GLU A 104 9.15 17.53 4.16
N TYR A 105 8.08 17.49 4.97
CA TYR A 105 7.41 16.24 5.31
C TYR A 105 6.73 15.61 4.07
N PRO A 106 6.69 14.27 3.99
CA PRO A 106 6.15 13.57 2.81
C PRO A 106 4.71 13.96 2.44
N LEU A 107 3.84 14.17 3.43
CA LEU A 107 2.46 14.60 3.18
C LEU A 107 2.40 15.97 2.51
N GLU A 108 3.19 16.93 2.99
CA GLU A 108 3.24 18.28 2.43
C GLU A 108 3.79 18.27 1.00
N LEU A 109 4.84 17.50 0.76
CA LEU A 109 5.42 17.32 -0.57
C LEU A 109 4.41 16.73 -1.57
N LEU A 110 3.61 15.74 -1.16
CA LEU A 110 2.59 15.13 -2.00
C LEU A 110 1.40 16.06 -2.23
N GLN A 111 0.97 16.82 -1.22
CA GLN A 111 -0.08 17.84 -1.36
C GLN A 111 0.32 18.91 -2.37
N ASP A 112 1.55 19.40 -2.31
CA ASP A 112 2.09 20.37 -3.29
C ASP A 112 2.14 19.77 -4.71
N ALA A 113 2.39 18.49 -4.83
CA ALA A 113 2.32 17.77 -6.10
C ALA A 113 0.89 17.54 -6.60
N GLY A 114 -0.13 17.76 -5.74
CA GLY A 114 -1.55 17.65 -6.06
C GLY A 114 -2.19 16.35 -5.59
N VAL A 115 -1.57 15.62 -4.65
CA VAL A 115 -2.12 14.39 -4.07
C VAL A 115 -2.20 14.52 -2.56
N ASP A 116 -3.41 14.54 -2.02
CA ASP A 116 -3.64 14.63 -0.58
C ASP A 116 -3.79 13.25 0.07
N MET A 117 -2.68 12.71 0.57
CA MET A 117 -2.66 11.42 1.28
C MET A 117 -3.24 11.47 2.70
N SER A 118 -3.72 12.62 3.17
CA SER A 118 -4.49 12.71 4.42
C SER A 118 -5.97 12.34 4.22
N SER A 119 -6.40 12.20 2.97
CA SER A 119 -7.73 11.73 2.58
C SER A 119 -7.68 10.29 2.01
N PRO A 120 -8.79 9.54 2.01
CA PRO A 120 -8.84 8.21 1.42
C PRO A 120 -8.88 8.22 -0.13
N GLU A 121 -9.08 9.38 -0.76
CA GLU A 121 -9.32 9.50 -2.19
C GLU A 121 -8.20 8.91 -3.07
N PRO A 122 -6.90 9.19 -2.84
CA PRO A 122 -5.83 8.62 -3.67
C PRO A 122 -5.77 7.08 -3.61
N ILE A 123 -6.16 6.51 -2.45
CA ILE A 123 -6.24 5.05 -2.30
C ILE A 123 -7.42 4.49 -3.08
N ARG A 124 -8.59 5.16 -3.01
CA ARG A 124 -9.79 4.77 -3.76
C ARG A 124 -9.53 4.82 -5.27
N GLU A 125 -8.96 5.91 -5.78
CA GLU A 125 -8.59 6.05 -7.19
C GLU A 125 -7.62 4.96 -7.64
N ALA A 126 -6.64 4.58 -6.81
CA ALA A 126 -5.73 3.49 -7.13
C ALA A 126 -6.42 2.13 -7.21
N LEU A 127 -7.43 1.87 -6.36
CA LEU A 127 -8.23 0.65 -6.40
C LEU A 127 -9.15 0.62 -7.62
N GLU A 128 -9.74 1.74 -8.02
CA GLU A 128 -10.54 1.85 -9.25
C GLU A 128 -9.68 1.55 -10.49
N VAL A 129 -8.46 2.08 -10.57
CA VAL A 129 -7.51 1.75 -11.64
C VAL A 129 -7.17 0.25 -11.65
N TYR A 130 -7.01 -0.36 -10.48
CA TYR A 130 -6.78 -1.80 -10.37
C TYR A 130 -7.97 -2.60 -10.90
N GLU A 131 -9.19 -2.26 -10.51
CA GLU A 131 -10.43 -2.90 -10.96
C GLU A 131 -10.58 -2.81 -12.48
N GLU A 132 -10.37 -1.63 -13.06
CA GLU A 132 -10.39 -1.46 -14.52
C GLU A 132 -9.39 -2.36 -15.26
N HIS A 133 -8.19 -2.53 -14.70
CA HIS A 133 -7.17 -3.40 -15.30
C HIS A 133 -7.54 -4.87 -15.16
N LEU A 134 -8.15 -5.27 -14.05
CA LEU A 134 -8.65 -6.62 -13.85
C LEU A 134 -9.74 -6.96 -14.85
N GLU A 135 -10.74 -6.07 -15.03
CA GLU A 135 -11.79 -6.24 -16.05
C GLU A 135 -11.24 -6.33 -17.48
N LYS A 136 -10.20 -5.54 -17.78
CA LYS A 136 -9.54 -5.63 -19.11
C LYS A 136 -8.85 -6.98 -19.30
N MET A 137 -8.21 -7.48 -18.24
CA MET A 137 -7.52 -8.78 -18.27
C MET A 137 -8.53 -9.93 -18.45
N GLU A 138 -9.67 -9.90 -17.75
CA GLU A 138 -10.72 -10.91 -17.89
C GLU A 138 -11.27 -11.02 -19.31
N LYS A 139 -11.30 -9.92 -20.05
CA LYS A 139 -11.75 -9.90 -21.46
C LYS A 139 -10.72 -10.48 -22.44
N LEU A 140 -9.49 -10.71 -21.98
CA LEU A 140 -8.39 -11.26 -22.81
C LEU A 140 -8.18 -12.77 -22.62
N VAL A 141 -8.82 -13.36 -21.60
CA VAL A 141 -8.77 -14.79 -21.27
C VAL A 141 -10.06 -15.47 -21.70
#